data_7c79f07bbb155f12e4e7421ee44875ee
#
_entry.id   7c79f07bbb155f12e4e7421ee44875ee
#
_cell.length_a   1.000
_cell.length_b   1.000
_cell.length_c   1.000
_cell.angle_alpha   90.00
_cell.angle_beta   90.00
_cell.angle_gamma   90.00
#
_symmetry.space_group_name_H-M   'P 1'
#
loop_
_entity.id
_entity.type
_entity.pdbx_description
1 polymer ?
#
loop_
_entity_poly.entity_id
_entity_poly.type
_entity_poly.pdbx_seq_one_letter_code
_entity_poly.pdbx_strand_id
1 'polypeptide(L)'
;MLKNNILYIFVFFFAISSAGQDLNTSPFSRYGIGELNTIQSAHYFGFGNISSALSEPQNININNPASYATFIQYNPIFNVSLSGKSALYNSNYNGRETNSTGNNFGLNTLFIGLPIKKNWGLVFGITPISSQGYNITNTVPFESSTVSYLYKGDGSINKLMIGNGFNLINKGDTTRLAFGINCSYLFGNLERTSS
;
A
#
# COMPACT_ATOMS: atom_id res chain seq x y z
N MET A 1 -29.06 27.65 6.80
CA MET A 1 -27.69 28.13 6.57
C MET A 1 -26.60 27.06 6.79
N LEU A 2 -26.63 26.26 7.86
CA LEU A 2 -25.58 25.23 8.10
C LEU A 2 -25.46 24.15 7.00
N LYS A 3 -26.59 23.72 6.42
CA LYS A 3 -26.63 22.66 5.39
C LYS A 3 -25.86 23.02 4.11
N ASN A 4 -25.91 24.27 3.70
CA ASN A 4 -25.22 24.74 2.50
C ASN A 4 -23.71 24.88 2.72
N ASN A 5 -23.28 25.26 3.92
CA ASN A 5 -21.85 25.40 4.25
C ASN A 5 -21.14 24.03 4.28
N ILE A 6 -21.81 22.98 4.73
CA ILE A 6 -21.26 21.61 4.71
C ILE A 6 -21.07 21.13 3.26
N LEU A 7 -21.99 21.46 2.36
CA LEU A 7 -21.86 21.13 0.94
C LEU A 7 -20.67 21.84 0.29
N TYR A 8 -20.44 23.12 0.60
CA TYR A 8 -19.28 23.86 0.09
C TYR A 8 -17.94 23.34 0.63
N ILE A 9 -17.89 22.92 1.88
CA ILE A 9 -16.70 22.28 2.47
C ILE A 9 -16.43 20.93 1.77
N PHE A 10 -17.46 20.15 1.49
CA PHE A 10 -17.33 18.86 0.79
C PHE A 10 -16.87 19.06 -0.67
N VAL A 11 -17.41 20.05 -1.39
CA VAL A 11 -16.98 20.41 -2.75
C VAL A 11 -15.56 20.96 -2.77
N PHE A 12 -15.16 21.75 -1.76
CA PHE A 12 -13.81 22.28 -1.63
C PHE A 12 -12.77 21.19 -1.41
N PHE A 13 -13.10 20.15 -0.64
CA PHE A 13 -12.25 18.97 -0.47
C PHE A 13 -12.10 18.13 -1.75
N PHE A 14 -13.10 18.09 -2.59
CA PHE A 14 -13.02 17.43 -3.91
C PHE A 14 -12.27 18.24 -4.97
N ALA A 15 -12.19 19.55 -4.80
CA ALA A 15 -11.47 20.46 -5.71
C ALA A 15 -9.97 20.57 -5.41
N ILE A 16 -9.45 19.87 -4.39
CA ILE A 16 -8.01 19.63 -4.25
C ILE A 16 -7.65 18.66 -5.38
N SER A 17 -7.43 19.26 -6.54
CA SER A 17 -6.99 18.59 -7.75
C SER A 17 -5.90 17.58 -7.38
N SER A 18 -6.09 16.39 -7.83
CA SER A 18 -5.05 15.39 -8.05
C SER A 18 -3.96 15.99 -8.97
N ALA A 19 -3.12 16.84 -8.41
CA ALA A 19 -1.79 17.03 -8.95
C ALA A 19 -1.18 15.62 -8.85
N GLY A 20 -1.10 14.95 -10.00
CA GLY A 20 -0.48 13.64 -10.09
C GLY A 20 0.91 13.80 -9.48
N GLN A 21 1.10 13.26 -8.30
CA GLN A 21 2.41 13.23 -7.68
C GLN A 21 3.23 12.31 -8.58
N ASP A 22 4.25 12.87 -9.26
CA ASP A 22 5.22 12.04 -9.93
C ASP A 22 5.78 11.06 -8.89
N LEU A 23 5.39 9.80 -9.01
CA LEU A 23 5.89 8.75 -8.15
C LEU A 23 7.37 8.53 -8.49
N ASN A 24 8.24 9.28 -7.88
CA ASN A 24 9.68 9.05 -7.99
C ASN A 24 10.10 8.04 -6.93
N THR A 25 9.78 6.77 -7.19
CA THR A 25 9.96 5.70 -6.22
C THR A 25 11.42 5.26 -6.17
N SER A 26 11.99 4.88 -7.30
CA SER A 26 13.33 4.31 -7.36
C SER A 26 13.75 4.01 -8.80
N PRO A 27 15.01 4.22 -9.18
CA PRO A 27 15.53 3.74 -10.47
C PRO A 27 15.36 2.24 -10.67
N PHE A 28 15.38 1.47 -9.56
CA PHE A 28 15.20 0.01 -9.57
C PHE A 28 13.76 -0.41 -9.87
N SER A 29 12.76 0.47 -9.69
CA SER A 29 11.37 0.19 -10.03
C SER A 29 11.13 -0.03 -11.54
N ARG A 30 12.15 0.20 -12.37
CA ARG A 30 12.15 -0.12 -13.80
C ARG A 30 11.97 -1.61 -14.07
N TYR A 31 12.39 -2.46 -13.16
CA TYR A 31 12.40 -3.91 -13.36
C TYR A 31 11.11 -4.58 -12.86
N GLY A 32 10.68 -5.65 -13.58
CA GLY A 32 9.53 -6.46 -13.18
C GLY A 32 8.23 -5.66 -13.06
N ILE A 33 7.56 -5.82 -11.95
CA ILE A 33 6.31 -5.13 -11.61
C ILE A 33 6.52 -3.84 -10.80
N GLY A 34 7.77 -3.35 -10.73
CA GLY A 34 8.13 -2.20 -9.91
C GLY A 34 8.65 -2.60 -8.53
N GLU A 35 8.71 -1.64 -7.62
CA GLU A 35 9.13 -1.85 -6.24
C GLU A 35 7.97 -2.39 -5.42
N LEU A 36 8.20 -3.48 -4.70
CA LEU A 36 7.18 -4.10 -3.84
C LEU A 36 6.99 -3.27 -2.57
N ASN A 37 5.73 -3.02 -2.24
CA ASN A 37 5.34 -2.33 -1.03
C ASN A 37 5.14 -3.32 0.13
N THR A 38 5.46 -2.88 1.35
CA THR A 38 5.16 -3.66 2.55
C THR A 38 3.67 -3.60 2.85
N ILE A 39 2.99 -4.74 2.73
CA ILE A 39 1.54 -4.85 2.89
C ILE A 39 1.23 -5.12 4.36
N GLN A 40 1.45 -4.14 5.24
CA GLN A 40 1.14 -4.26 6.66
C GLN A 40 0.60 -2.94 7.21
N SER A 41 -0.27 -3.03 8.22
CA SER A 41 -0.65 -1.85 8.97
C SER A 41 0.55 -1.34 9.79
N ALA A 42 0.54 -0.04 10.09
CA ALA A 42 1.60 0.60 10.89
C ALA A 42 1.83 -0.11 12.24
N HIS A 43 0.77 -0.65 12.84
CA HIS A 43 0.85 -1.43 14.07
C HIS A 43 1.77 -2.65 13.94
N TYR A 44 1.53 -3.51 12.94
CA TYR A 44 2.36 -4.71 12.74
C TYR A 44 3.74 -4.40 12.15
N PHE A 45 3.88 -3.30 11.45
CA PHE A 45 5.19 -2.81 11.00
C PHE A 45 6.10 -2.52 12.19
N GLY A 46 5.56 -1.95 13.29
CA GLY A 46 6.29 -1.72 14.54
C GLY A 46 6.82 -2.99 15.20
N PHE A 47 6.22 -4.15 14.94
CA PHE A 47 6.69 -5.48 15.39
C PHE A 47 7.61 -6.17 14.35
N GLY A 48 8.18 -5.43 13.40
CA GLY A 48 9.02 -6.00 12.34
C GLY A 48 8.26 -6.90 11.36
N ASN A 49 6.96 -6.65 11.16
CA ASN A 49 6.05 -7.44 10.31
C ASN A 49 5.79 -8.88 10.80
N ILE A 50 6.14 -9.21 12.03
CA ILE A 50 5.85 -10.52 12.63
C ILE A 50 4.40 -10.49 13.10
N SER A 51 3.49 -11.02 12.29
CA SER A 51 2.05 -10.96 12.59
C SER A 51 1.31 -12.28 12.36
N SER A 52 1.92 -13.29 11.76
CA SER A 52 1.23 -14.52 11.33
C SER A 52 0.53 -15.28 12.47
N ALA A 53 1.04 -15.18 13.69
CA ALA A 53 0.45 -15.82 14.88
C ALA A 53 -0.32 -14.85 15.78
N LEU A 54 -0.25 -13.54 15.50
CA LEU A 54 -0.91 -12.53 16.33
C LEU A 54 -2.41 -12.49 16.04
N SER A 55 -3.19 -12.39 17.10
CA SER A 55 -4.65 -12.29 17.04
C SER A 55 -5.12 -11.26 18.05
N GLU A 56 -5.41 -10.06 17.55
CA GLU A 56 -5.80 -8.92 18.38
C GLU A 56 -7.22 -8.47 18.03
N PRO A 57 -8.08 -8.25 19.03
CA PRO A 57 -9.49 -7.93 18.77
C PRO A 57 -9.72 -6.54 18.15
N GLN A 58 -8.74 -5.65 18.22
CA GLN A 58 -8.85 -4.24 17.79
C GLN A 58 -7.99 -3.92 16.57
N ASN A 59 -7.25 -4.90 16.03
CA ASN A 59 -6.39 -4.70 14.89
C ASN A 59 -6.68 -5.69 13.77
N ILE A 60 -6.65 -5.22 12.53
CA ILE A 60 -6.85 -6.06 11.34
C ILE A 60 -5.52 -6.67 10.96
N ASN A 61 -5.40 -7.99 11.10
CA ASN A 61 -4.22 -8.74 10.71
C ASN A 61 -4.47 -9.52 9.41
N ILE A 62 -4.04 -8.96 8.29
CA ILE A 62 -4.25 -9.56 6.97
C ILE A 62 -3.45 -10.84 6.72
N ASN A 63 -2.37 -11.07 7.49
CA ASN A 63 -1.57 -12.29 7.40
C ASN A 63 -2.15 -13.45 8.20
N ASN A 64 -3.10 -13.15 9.11
CA ASN A 64 -3.80 -14.16 9.88
C ASN A 64 -5.32 -13.93 9.81
N PRO A 65 -6.00 -14.38 8.75
CA PRO A 65 -7.44 -14.15 8.59
C PRO A 65 -8.29 -14.82 9.69
N ALA A 66 -7.78 -15.86 10.38
CA ALA A 66 -8.46 -16.44 11.52
C ALA A 66 -8.61 -15.45 12.69
N SER A 67 -7.75 -14.43 12.77
CA SER A 67 -7.84 -13.37 13.78
C SER A 67 -9.10 -12.53 13.67
N TYR A 68 -9.75 -12.45 12.51
CA TYR A 68 -10.98 -11.65 12.35
C TYR A 68 -12.14 -12.17 13.22
N ALA A 69 -12.12 -13.46 13.54
CA ALA A 69 -13.10 -14.06 14.44
C ALA A 69 -12.97 -13.60 15.89
N THR A 70 -11.94 -12.78 16.24
CA THR A 70 -11.76 -12.22 17.58
C THR A 70 -12.29 -10.81 17.74
N PHE A 71 -12.75 -10.17 16.68
CA PHE A 71 -13.25 -8.82 16.74
C PHE A 71 -14.34 -8.64 17.80
N ILE A 72 -14.27 -7.53 18.51
CA ILE A 72 -15.24 -7.20 19.55
C ILE A 72 -16.58 -6.90 18.88
N GLN A 73 -17.63 -7.61 19.31
CA GLN A 73 -18.97 -7.43 18.75
C GLN A 73 -19.44 -5.97 18.87
N TYR A 74 -20.12 -5.47 17.84
CA TYR A 74 -20.61 -4.08 17.71
C TYR A 74 -19.50 -3.02 17.63
N ASN A 75 -18.24 -3.40 17.48
CA ASN A 75 -17.14 -2.46 17.35
C ASN A 75 -16.45 -2.62 15.98
N PRO A 76 -16.89 -1.92 14.93
CA PRO A 76 -16.22 -1.94 13.63
C PRO A 76 -14.80 -1.32 13.74
N ILE A 77 -13.87 -1.88 13.01
CA ILE A 77 -12.47 -1.47 13.02
C ILE A 77 -12.14 -0.80 11.69
N PHE A 78 -11.56 0.40 11.75
CA PHE A 78 -11.03 1.11 10.61
C PHE A 78 -9.51 1.15 10.72
N ASN A 79 -8.83 0.62 9.72
CA ASN A 79 -7.38 0.66 9.65
C ASN A 79 -6.96 1.46 8.41
N VAL A 80 -6.35 2.61 8.65
CA VAL A 80 -5.77 3.46 7.61
C VAL A 80 -4.31 3.64 7.95
N SER A 81 -3.41 3.32 7.03
CA SER A 81 -2.00 3.61 7.21
C SER A 81 -1.42 4.34 6.00
N LEU A 82 -0.57 5.29 6.29
CA LEU A 82 0.23 6.02 5.33
C LEU A 82 1.68 5.57 5.47
N SER A 83 2.40 5.55 4.38
CA SER A 83 3.83 5.28 4.37
C SER A 83 4.61 6.36 3.65
N GLY A 84 5.80 6.65 4.15
CA GLY A 84 6.76 7.54 3.52
C GLY A 84 8.12 6.85 3.44
N LYS A 85 8.76 6.94 2.26
CA LYS A 85 10.10 6.44 2.02
C LYS A 85 10.95 7.55 1.40
N SER A 86 12.10 7.78 1.96
CA SER A 86 13.13 8.63 1.38
C SER A 86 14.40 7.80 1.21
N ALA A 87 14.99 7.82 0.02
CA ALA A 87 16.18 7.05 -0.30
C ALA A 87 17.17 7.88 -1.10
N LEU A 88 18.45 7.72 -0.77
CA LEU A 88 19.57 8.28 -1.53
C LEU A 88 20.20 7.18 -2.37
N TYR A 89 20.30 7.41 -3.66
CA TYR A 89 20.91 6.49 -4.61
C TYR A 89 22.23 7.07 -5.09
N ASN A 90 23.32 6.36 -4.82
CA ASN A 90 24.64 6.73 -5.26
C ASN A 90 25.10 5.73 -6.32
N SER A 91 25.57 6.22 -7.44
CA SER A 91 26.13 5.41 -8.50
C SER A 91 27.52 5.95 -8.86
N ASN A 92 28.49 5.03 -9.03
CA ASN A 92 29.81 5.35 -9.54
C ASN A 92 30.06 4.50 -10.81
N TYR A 93 30.18 5.20 -11.91
CA TYR A 93 30.49 4.57 -13.21
C TYR A 93 31.69 5.26 -13.86
N ASN A 94 32.76 4.54 -14.06
CA ASN A 94 34.02 5.06 -14.64
C ASN A 94 34.58 6.31 -13.92
N GLY A 95 34.50 6.34 -12.59
CA GLY A 95 34.97 7.45 -11.76
C GLY A 95 34.02 8.68 -11.75
N ARG A 96 32.86 8.59 -12.40
CA ARG A 96 31.83 9.61 -12.35
C ARG A 96 30.78 9.21 -11.30
N GLU A 97 30.69 9.99 -10.23
CA GLU A 97 29.68 9.82 -9.19
C GLU A 97 28.40 10.54 -9.58
N THR A 98 27.28 9.86 -9.43
CA THR A 98 25.94 10.42 -9.64
C THR A 98 25.08 10.10 -8.42
N ASN A 99 24.48 11.15 -7.86
CA ASN A 99 23.59 11.06 -6.70
C ASN A 99 22.17 11.39 -7.14
N SER A 100 21.21 10.61 -6.65
CA SER A 100 19.78 10.83 -6.88
C SER A 100 19.01 10.59 -5.58
N THR A 101 17.93 11.35 -5.39
CA THR A 101 17.03 11.20 -4.23
C THR A 101 15.68 10.74 -4.72
N GLY A 102 15.18 9.65 -4.16
CA GLY A 102 13.81 9.18 -4.37
C GLY A 102 12.98 9.44 -3.12
N ASN A 103 11.83 10.06 -3.29
CA ASN A 103 10.85 10.28 -2.23
C ASN A 103 9.52 9.68 -2.67
N ASN A 104 8.93 8.87 -1.82
CA ASN A 104 7.61 8.30 -2.03
C ASN A 104 6.78 8.48 -0.76
N PHE A 105 5.57 8.99 -0.91
CA PHE A 105 4.60 9.11 0.18
C PHE A 105 3.23 8.72 -0.35
N GLY A 106 2.51 7.87 0.38
CA GLY A 106 1.21 7.43 -0.07
C GLY A 106 0.41 6.61 0.93
N LEU A 107 -0.79 6.26 0.52
CA LEU A 107 -1.64 5.32 1.23
C LEU A 107 -1.01 3.93 1.16
N ASN A 108 -0.80 3.32 2.32
CA ASN A 108 -0.27 1.96 2.43
C ASN A 108 -1.37 0.93 2.61
N THR A 109 -2.31 1.18 3.54
CA THR A 109 -3.45 0.27 3.76
C THR A 109 -4.71 1.06 4.07
N LEU A 110 -5.83 0.57 3.55
CA LEU A 110 -7.17 1.00 3.92
C LEU A 110 -8.03 -0.25 4.08
N PHE A 111 -8.32 -0.64 5.32
CA PHE A 111 -9.13 -1.80 5.64
C PHE A 111 -10.25 -1.48 6.62
N ILE A 112 -11.36 -2.16 6.45
CA ILE A 112 -12.51 -2.10 7.35
C ILE A 112 -12.78 -3.52 7.85
N GLY A 113 -12.81 -3.67 9.18
CA GLY A 113 -13.16 -4.91 9.86
C GLY A 113 -14.54 -4.81 10.50
N LEU A 114 -15.40 -5.77 10.20
CA LEU A 114 -16.76 -5.82 10.70
C LEU A 114 -16.98 -7.10 11.53
N PRO A 115 -17.28 -6.99 12.83
CA PRO A 115 -17.76 -8.12 13.62
C PRO A 115 -19.21 -8.44 13.25
N ILE A 116 -19.43 -9.44 12.39
CA ILE A 116 -20.76 -9.83 11.92
C ILE A 116 -21.54 -10.55 13.04
N LYS A 117 -20.85 -11.47 13.74
CA LYS A 117 -21.36 -12.20 14.89
C LYS A 117 -20.23 -12.41 15.91
N LYS A 118 -20.56 -12.86 17.12
CA LYS A 118 -19.58 -13.15 18.19
C LYS A 118 -18.40 -14.04 17.74
N ASN A 119 -18.62 -14.91 16.75
CA ASN A 119 -17.62 -15.87 16.27
C ASN A 119 -17.28 -15.67 14.78
N TRP A 120 -17.68 -14.54 14.18
CA TRP A 120 -17.50 -14.29 12.76
C TRP A 120 -17.14 -12.83 12.49
N GLY A 121 -16.00 -12.63 11.89
CA GLY A 121 -15.52 -11.33 11.42
C GLY A 121 -15.31 -11.30 9.91
N LEU A 122 -15.62 -10.18 9.31
CA LEU A 122 -15.42 -9.85 7.91
C LEU A 122 -14.43 -8.70 7.81
N VAL A 123 -13.53 -8.77 6.85
CA VAL A 123 -12.60 -7.67 6.52
C VAL A 123 -12.67 -7.41 5.02
N PHE A 124 -12.66 -6.16 4.62
CA PHE A 124 -12.46 -5.75 3.24
C PHE A 124 -11.62 -4.50 3.16
N GLY A 125 -10.91 -4.32 2.06
CA GLY A 125 -10.08 -3.14 1.89
C GLY A 125 -9.14 -3.22 0.70
N ILE A 126 -8.32 -2.19 0.59
CA ILE A 126 -7.40 -2.00 -0.52
C ILE A 126 -5.99 -1.69 0.00
N THR A 127 -5.00 -2.19 -0.72
CA THR A 127 -3.58 -1.91 -0.45
C THR A 127 -2.78 -1.93 -1.75
N PRO A 128 -1.84 -1.02 -1.99
CA PRO A 128 -0.91 -1.10 -3.09
C PRO A 128 0.10 -2.22 -2.82
N ILE A 129 0.31 -3.10 -3.82
CA ILE A 129 1.30 -4.17 -3.77
C ILE A 129 2.64 -3.71 -4.31
N SER A 130 2.62 -2.97 -5.42
CA SER A 130 3.82 -2.47 -6.05
C SER A 130 3.60 -1.10 -6.65
N SER A 131 4.67 -0.36 -6.78
CA SER A 131 4.69 0.95 -7.42
C SER A 131 5.89 1.06 -8.35
N GLN A 132 5.68 1.70 -9.49
CA GLN A 132 6.71 2.04 -10.45
C GLN A 132 6.74 3.56 -10.60
N GLY A 133 7.93 4.14 -10.47
CA GLY A 133 8.14 5.57 -10.65
C GLY A 133 9.62 5.83 -10.88
N TYR A 134 10.01 6.05 -12.15
CA TYR A 134 11.38 6.41 -12.49
C TYR A 134 11.40 7.37 -13.67
N ASN A 135 12.43 8.22 -13.67
CA ASN A 135 12.76 9.13 -14.76
C ASN A 135 14.27 9.10 -14.93
N ILE A 136 14.74 8.42 -15.98
CA ILE A 136 16.16 8.19 -16.24
C ILE A 136 16.51 8.84 -17.56
N THR A 137 17.43 9.80 -17.52
CA THR A 137 17.98 10.43 -18.72
C THR A 137 19.38 9.87 -18.99
N ASN A 138 19.59 9.33 -20.18
CA ASN A 138 20.90 8.89 -20.65
C ASN A 138 21.35 9.80 -21.81
N THR A 139 22.48 10.46 -21.63
CA THR A 139 23.01 11.41 -22.59
C THR A 139 24.27 10.81 -23.26
N VAL A 140 24.21 10.65 -24.54
CA VAL A 140 25.33 10.08 -25.36
C VAL A 140 25.82 11.12 -26.32
N PRO A 141 27.12 11.45 -26.33
CA PRO A 141 27.70 12.33 -27.35
C PRO A 141 27.64 11.62 -28.70
N PHE A 142 27.19 12.37 -29.73
CA PHE A 142 27.12 11.89 -31.10
C PHE A 142 27.68 12.97 -32.04
N GLU A 143 28.86 12.73 -32.58
CA GLU A 143 29.61 13.68 -33.42
C GLU A 143 29.78 15.06 -32.77
N SER A 144 29.15 16.09 -33.32
CA SER A 144 29.12 17.47 -32.79
C SER A 144 27.84 17.79 -32.01
N SER A 145 26.99 16.79 -31.75
CA SER A 145 25.69 16.91 -31.04
C SER A 145 25.64 15.99 -29.84
N THR A 146 24.62 16.19 -29.02
CA THR A 146 24.35 15.33 -27.87
C THR A 146 22.94 14.75 -28.01
N VAL A 147 22.82 13.44 -27.97
CA VAL A 147 21.50 12.75 -27.97
C VAL A 147 21.15 12.35 -26.57
N SER A 148 19.96 12.73 -26.11
CA SER A 148 19.45 12.38 -24.81
C SER A 148 18.30 11.40 -24.97
N TYR A 149 18.42 10.24 -24.33
CA TYR A 149 17.36 9.24 -24.23
C TYR A 149 16.66 9.38 -22.90
N LEU A 150 15.34 9.54 -22.93
CA LEU A 150 14.51 9.63 -21.75
C LEU A 150 13.74 8.31 -21.56
N TYR A 151 13.92 7.70 -20.39
CA TYR A 151 13.17 6.52 -19.97
C TYR A 151 12.31 6.89 -18.76
N LYS A 152 11.01 6.86 -18.93
CA LYS A 152 10.04 7.15 -17.88
C LYS A 152 9.16 5.91 -17.64
N GLY A 153 8.90 5.62 -16.37
CA GLY A 153 7.91 4.63 -15.99
C GLY A 153 7.08 5.15 -14.84
N ASP A 154 5.80 4.84 -14.89
CA ASP A 154 4.81 5.22 -13.88
C ASP A 154 3.76 4.12 -13.73
N GLY A 155 3.13 4.08 -12.57
CA GLY A 155 2.01 3.19 -12.30
C GLY A 155 2.10 2.44 -10.99
N SER A 156 1.03 1.70 -10.71
CA SER A 156 0.91 0.87 -9.50
C SER A 156 0.02 -0.34 -9.70
N ILE A 157 0.30 -1.39 -8.95
CA ILE A 157 -0.58 -2.56 -8.83
C ILE A 157 -1.18 -2.55 -7.44
N ASN A 158 -2.50 -2.55 -7.39
CA ASN A 158 -3.29 -2.53 -6.18
C ASN A 158 -3.96 -3.88 -5.94
N LYS A 159 -4.22 -4.19 -4.68
CA LYS A 159 -4.93 -5.38 -4.23
C LYS A 159 -6.19 -4.97 -3.50
N LEU A 160 -7.35 -5.33 -4.07
CA LEU A 160 -8.61 -5.37 -3.36
C LEU A 160 -8.71 -6.71 -2.64
N MET A 161 -9.08 -6.70 -1.36
CA MET A 161 -9.16 -7.90 -0.55
C MET A 161 -10.49 -7.96 0.20
N ILE A 162 -11.05 -9.17 0.27
CA ILE A 162 -12.12 -9.54 1.19
C ILE A 162 -11.69 -10.76 1.98
N GLY A 163 -11.86 -10.72 3.30
CA GLY A 163 -11.46 -11.79 4.21
C GLY A 163 -12.55 -12.13 5.20
N ASN A 164 -12.63 -13.42 5.52
CA ASN A 164 -13.55 -13.95 6.53
C ASN A 164 -12.78 -14.75 7.56
N GLY A 165 -13.18 -14.62 8.84
CA GLY A 165 -12.67 -15.40 9.94
C GLY A 165 -13.78 -15.96 10.82
N PHE A 166 -13.68 -17.24 11.15
CA PHE A 166 -14.68 -17.97 11.95
C PHE A 166 -14.03 -18.68 13.12
N ASN A 167 -14.62 -18.57 14.31
CA ASN A 167 -14.31 -19.44 15.44
C ASN A 167 -15.14 -20.73 15.33
N LEU A 168 -14.47 -21.85 15.15
CA LEU A 168 -15.07 -23.19 15.10
C LEU A 168 -15.26 -23.74 16.52
N ILE A 169 -14.27 -23.58 17.36
CA ILE A 169 -14.30 -23.98 18.78
C ILE A 169 -13.88 -22.79 19.62
N ASN A 170 -14.69 -22.45 20.61
CA ASN A 170 -14.41 -21.42 21.59
C ASN A 170 -14.90 -21.90 22.98
N LYS A 171 -13.99 -22.51 23.74
CA LYS A 171 -14.24 -22.96 25.11
C LYS A 171 -13.60 -22.02 26.14
N GLY A 172 -14.02 -20.73 26.09
CA GLY A 172 -13.46 -19.70 26.96
C GLY A 172 -11.97 -19.46 26.73
N ASP A 173 -11.20 -19.31 27.82
CA ASP A 173 -9.78 -18.98 27.76
C ASP A 173 -8.88 -20.19 27.49
N THR A 174 -9.41 -21.40 27.46
CA THR A 174 -8.60 -22.63 27.47
C THR A 174 -8.32 -23.16 26.07
N THR A 175 -9.29 -23.12 25.15
CA THR A 175 -9.12 -23.71 23.82
C THR A 175 -9.91 -22.94 22.79
N ARG A 176 -9.22 -22.46 21.75
CA ARG A 176 -9.82 -21.79 20.62
C ARG A 176 -9.28 -22.36 19.30
N LEU A 177 -10.18 -22.71 18.41
CA LEU A 177 -9.86 -23.09 17.04
C LEU A 177 -10.59 -22.13 16.09
N ALA A 178 -9.82 -21.35 15.34
CA ALA A 178 -10.35 -20.42 14.35
C ALA A 178 -9.83 -20.78 12.96
N PHE A 179 -10.65 -20.54 11.97
CA PHE A 179 -10.33 -20.66 10.56
C PHE A 179 -10.58 -19.31 9.86
N GLY A 180 -9.76 -18.98 8.87
CA GLY A 180 -9.94 -17.77 8.09
C GLY A 180 -9.44 -17.92 6.67
N ILE A 181 -10.04 -17.17 5.76
CA ILE A 181 -9.69 -17.14 4.35
C ILE A 181 -9.73 -15.70 3.83
N ASN A 182 -8.73 -15.35 3.02
CA ASN A 182 -8.67 -14.10 2.25
C ASN A 182 -8.79 -14.41 0.75
N CYS A 183 -9.67 -13.68 0.07
CA CYS A 183 -9.73 -13.61 -1.38
C CYS A 183 -9.24 -12.24 -1.83
N SER A 184 -8.45 -12.19 -2.90
CA SER A 184 -7.87 -10.95 -3.38
C SER A 184 -7.96 -10.83 -4.89
N TYR A 185 -8.23 -9.62 -5.36
CA TYR A 185 -8.22 -9.24 -6.76
C TYR A 185 -7.14 -8.18 -6.99
N LEU A 186 -6.27 -8.43 -7.97
CA LEU A 186 -5.19 -7.51 -8.33
C LEU A 186 -5.62 -6.68 -9.54
N PHE A 187 -5.37 -5.38 -9.50
CA PHE A 187 -5.67 -4.47 -10.59
C PHE A 187 -4.68 -3.29 -10.60
N GLY A 188 -4.56 -2.65 -11.73
CA GLY A 188 -3.65 -1.51 -11.96
C GLY A 188 -3.00 -1.59 -13.32
N ASN A 189 -2.19 -0.60 -13.65
CA ASN A 189 -1.39 -0.54 -14.86
C ASN A 189 0.02 -0.06 -14.56
N LEU A 190 0.94 -0.45 -15.41
CA LEU A 190 2.32 0.03 -15.42
C LEU A 190 2.63 0.52 -16.83
N GLU A 191 2.98 1.78 -16.94
CA GLU A 191 3.33 2.42 -18.21
C GLU A 191 4.83 2.65 -18.30
N ARG A 192 5.41 2.40 -19.48
CA ARG A 192 6.82 2.62 -19.77
C ARG A 192 6.95 3.34 -21.10
N THR A 193 7.61 4.46 -21.07
CA THR A 193 7.86 5.30 -22.26
C THR A 193 9.34 5.47 -22.46
N SER A 194 9.77 5.44 -23.72
CA SER A 194 11.12 5.77 -24.14
C SER A 194 11.06 6.74 -25.32
N SER A 195 11.79 7.82 -25.27
CA SER A 195 11.92 8.82 -26.31
C SER A 195 13.37 9.29 -26.47
#